data_884a27592cd0e133e118b4424bc8efc2
#
_entry.id   884a27592cd0e133e118b4424bc8efc2
#
_cell.length_a   1.000
_cell.length_b   1.000
_cell.length_c   1.000
_cell.angle_alpha   90.00
_cell.angle_beta   90.00
_cell.angle_gamma   90.00
#
_symmetry.space_group_name_H-M   'P 1'
#
loop_
_entity.id
_entity.type
_entity.pdbx_description
1 polymer ?
#
loop_
_entity_poly.entity_id
_entity_poly.type
_entity_poly.pdbx_seq_one_letter_code
_entity_poly.pdbx_strand_id
1 'polypeptide(L)'
;MKISRITGLADDIAMNLAAVGVRIEAPIPGKAAVGIEVPNKVKTTVRMRDLIESNSFVTAKSRLTVALGRDIAGQVRVADLAKMPHLLIAGTTGSGKSVLINTLIMSILYKA
;
A
#
# COMPACT_ATOMS: atom_id res chain seq x y z
N MET A 1 22.91 12.17 -12.75
CA MET A 1 21.69 12.15 -13.61
C MET A 1 20.60 12.98 -12.95
N LYS A 2 19.94 13.83 -13.71
CA LYS A 2 18.83 14.64 -13.17
C LYS A 2 17.59 13.78 -12.97
N ILE A 3 16.89 14.00 -11.86
CA ILE A 3 15.65 13.27 -11.51
C ILE A 3 14.57 13.40 -12.59
N SER A 4 14.43 14.60 -13.18
CA SER A 4 13.48 14.85 -14.26
C SER A 4 13.72 13.95 -15.49
N ARG A 5 14.96 13.63 -15.78
CA ARG A 5 15.31 12.72 -16.88
C ARG A 5 14.91 11.28 -16.57
N ILE A 6 15.06 10.83 -15.32
CA ILE A 6 14.61 9.50 -14.88
C ILE A 6 13.10 9.40 -14.96
N THR A 7 12.39 10.42 -14.50
CA THR A 7 10.92 10.49 -14.55
C THR A 7 10.42 10.44 -16.00
N GLY A 8 11.11 11.12 -16.93
CA GLY A 8 10.78 11.09 -18.35
C GLY A 8 11.01 9.74 -19.03
N LEU A 9 11.78 8.83 -18.41
CA LEU A 9 12.01 7.48 -18.92
C LEU A 9 11.02 6.45 -18.40
N ALA A 10 10.03 6.85 -17.57
CA ALA A 10 9.09 5.92 -16.96
C ALA A 10 8.31 5.12 -18.01
N ASP A 11 7.85 5.76 -19.07
CA ASP A 11 7.11 5.11 -20.16
C ASP A 11 7.98 4.11 -20.92
N ASP A 12 9.24 4.46 -21.18
CA ASP A 12 10.19 3.57 -21.84
C ASP A 12 10.50 2.33 -20.99
N ILE A 13 10.65 2.51 -19.67
CA ILE A 13 10.85 1.41 -18.74
C ILE A 13 9.60 0.51 -18.72
N ALA A 14 8.41 1.07 -18.67
CA ALA A 14 7.15 0.32 -18.69
C ALA A 14 7.02 -0.49 -19.99
N MET A 15 7.36 0.08 -21.14
CA MET A 15 7.31 -0.59 -22.43
C MET A 15 8.31 -1.75 -22.49
N ASN A 16 9.55 -1.54 -22.06
CA ASN A 16 10.58 -2.57 -22.07
C ASN A 16 10.28 -3.74 -21.15
N LEU A 17 9.62 -3.49 -20.02
CA LEU A 17 9.25 -4.51 -19.03
C LEU A 17 7.85 -5.07 -19.25
N ALA A 18 7.16 -4.64 -20.33
CA ALA A 18 5.77 -5.01 -20.60
C ALA A 18 4.83 -4.76 -19.42
N ALA A 19 5.09 -3.69 -18.65
CA ALA A 19 4.30 -3.28 -17.51
C ALA A 19 3.28 -2.21 -17.90
N VAL A 20 2.11 -2.19 -17.22
CA VAL A 20 1.04 -1.23 -17.50
C VAL A 20 1.39 0.19 -17.08
N GLY A 21 2.30 0.33 -16.12
CA GLY A 21 2.79 1.61 -15.66
C GLY A 21 3.95 1.41 -14.71
N VAL A 22 4.78 2.42 -14.58
CA VAL A 22 5.93 2.43 -13.68
C VAL A 22 5.84 3.66 -12.81
N ARG A 23 5.95 3.47 -11.50
CA ARG A 23 6.02 4.56 -10.55
C ARG A 23 7.48 4.82 -10.20
N ILE A 24 7.89 6.09 -10.23
CA ILE A 24 9.22 6.50 -9.81
C ILE A 24 9.09 7.34 -8.54
N GLU A 25 9.77 6.89 -7.48
CA GLU A 25 9.91 7.64 -6.24
C GLU A 25 11.31 8.24 -6.20
N ALA A 26 11.41 9.55 -6.29
CA ALA A 26 12.68 10.23 -6.39
C ALA A 26 12.67 11.58 -5.66
N PRO A 27 13.53 11.79 -4.65
CA PRO A 27 14.37 10.78 -4.01
C PRO A 27 13.61 9.91 -3.03
N ILE A 28 14.17 8.74 -2.68
CA ILE A 28 13.64 7.94 -1.59
C ILE A 28 13.94 8.65 -0.26
N PRO A 29 12.93 8.92 0.59
CA PRO A 29 13.17 9.60 1.86
C PRO A 29 14.23 8.90 2.72
N GLY A 30 15.20 9.66 3.20
CA GLY A 30 16.30 9.16 4.03
C GLY A 30 17.38 8.37 3.29
N LYS A 31 17.32 8.31 1.96
CA LYS A 31 18.31 7.60 1.13
C LYS A 31 18.71 8.45 -0.08
N ALA A 32 19.97 8.35 -0.48
CA ALA A 32 20.48 8.97 -1.71
C ALA A 32 20.24 8.04 -2.92
N ALA A 33 18.97 7.66 -3.14
CA ALA A 33 18.59 6.71 -4.18
C ALA A 33 17.23 7.08 -4.79
N VAL A 34 16.97 6.54 -5.97
CA VAL A 34 15.70 6.66 -6.68
C VAL A 34 15.04 5.27 -6.69
N GLY A 35 13.78 5.20 -6.25
CA GLY A 35 12.98 3.98 -6.30
C GLY A 35 12.19 3.91 -7.59
N ILE A 36 12.22 2.76 -8.25
CA ILE A 36 11.41 2.48 -9.43
C ILE A 36 10.48 1.31 -9.09
N GLU A 37 9.17 1.57 -9.07
CA GLU A 37 8.16 0.56 -8.81
C GLU A 37 7.59 0.04 -10.13
N VAL A 38 7.77 -1.27 -10.37
CA VAL A 38 7.29 -1.94 -11.57
C VAL A 38 6.15 -2.90 -11.17
N PRO A 39 4.94 -2.74 -11.74
CA PRO A 39 3.85 -3.66 -11.44
C PRO A 39 4.20 -5.10 -11.86
N ASN A 40 3.80 -6.07 -11.04
CA ASN A 40 3.95 -7.47 -11.37
C ASN A 40 3.03 -7.85 -12.54
N LYS A 41 3.49 -8.75 -13.41
CA LYS A 41 2.65 -9.30 -14.49
C LYS A 41 1.52 -10.16 -13.91
N VAL A 42 1.82 -10.93 -12.88
CA VAL A 42 0.85 -11.74 -12.14
C VAL A 42 0.72 -11.17 -10.74
N LYS A 43 -0.48 -10.73 -10.40
CA LYS A 43 -0.76 -10.15 -9.08
C LYS A 43 -1.15 -11.25 -8.10
N THR A 44 -0.56 -11.22 -6.91
CA THR A 44 -0.94 -12.09 -5.81
C THR A 44 -2.01 -11.42 -4.96
N THR A 45 -3.08 -12.14 -4.66
CA THR A 45 -4.15 -11.63 -3.80
C THR A 45 -3.65 -11.53 -2.36
N VAL A 46 -3.79 -10.35 -1.76
CA VAL A 46 -3.54 -10.14 -0.34
C VAL A 46 -4.87 -10.34 0.40
N ARG A 47 -4.94 -11.36 1.24
CA ARG A 47 -6.17 -11.73 1.93
C ARG A 47 -6.27 -11.07 3.30
N MET A 48 -7.48 -10.64 3.67
CA MET A 48 -7.76 -10.06 4.98
C MET A 48 -7.34 -10.98 6.12
N ARG A 49 -7.60 -12.28 5.99
CA ARG A 49 -7.26 -13.26 7.01
C ARG A 49 -5.77 -13.25 7.35
N ASP A 50 -4.90 -13.17 6.34
CA ASP A 50 -3.45 -13.15 6.54
C ASP A 50 -3.03 -11.89 7.31
N LEU A 51 -3.74 -10.78 7.11
CA LEU A 51 -3.45 -9.53 7.78
C LEU A 51 -3.88 -9.54 9.25
N ILE A 52 -5.09 -10.03 9.55
CA ILE A 52 -5.61 -10.06 10.93
C ILE A 52 -4.94 -11.14 11.78
N GLU A 53 -4.37 -12.16 11.18
CA GLU A 53 -3.58 -13.19 11.88
C GLU A 53 -2.11 -12.79 12.04
N SER A 54 -1.66 -11.71 11.41
CA SER A 54 -0.28 -11.25 11.49
C SER A 54 0.09 -10.75 12.88
N ASN A 55 1.38 -10.87 13.22
CA ASN A 55 1.90 -10.35 14.48
C ASN A 55 1.64 -8.84 14.64
N SER A 56 1.80 -8.08 13.57
CA SER A 56 1.58 -6.63 13.59
C SER A 56 0.17 -6.27 14.03
N PHE A 57 -0.83 -7.02 13.59
CA PHE A 57 -2.23 -6.79 13.98
C PHE A 57 -2.52 -7.36 15.36
N VAL A 58 -2.12 -8.59 15.64
CA VAL A 58 -2.43 -9.29 16.90
C VAL A 58 -1.79 -8.59 18.09
N THR A 59 -0.56 -8.11 17.97
CA THR A 59 0.18 -7.45 19.05
C THR A 59 -0.19 -5.97 19.24
N ALA A 60 -0.88 -5.36 18.29
CA ALA A 60 -1.31 -3.97 18.41
C ALA A 60 -2.32 -3.82 19.56
N LYS A 61 -2.12 -2.83 20.41
CA LYS A 61 -2.90 -2.64 21.64
C LYS A 61 -4.22 -1.91 21.42
N SER A 62 -4.30 -1.04 20.43
CA SER A 62 -5.50 -0.24 20.17
C SER A 62 -6.63 -1.08 19.62
N ARG A 63 -7.84 -0.89 20.16
CA ARG A 63 -9.06 -1.50 19.62
C ARG A 63 -9.47 -0.94 18.27
N LEU A 64 -8.93 0.20 17.88
CA LEU A 64 -9.16 0.84 16.58
C LEU A 64 -8.01 0.58 15.61
N THR A 65 -7.24 -0.48 15.83
CA THR A 65 -6.22 -0.94 14.89
C THR A 65 -6.89 -1.52 13.66
N VAL A 66 -6.47 -1.06 12.50
CA VAL A 66 -6.98 -1.53 11.21
C VAL A 66 -5.85 -2.10 10.37
N ALA A 67 -6.14 -3.15 9.61
CA ALA A 67 -5.20 -3.74 8.68
C ALA A 67 -5.30 -3.02 7.33
N LEU A 68 -4.17 -2.53 6.83
CA LEU A 68 -4.13 -1.79 5.58
C LEU A 68 -3.74 -2.66 4.38
N GLY A 69 -2.84 -3.60 4.58
CA GLY A 69 -2.32 -4.45 3.52
C GLY A 69 -0.85 -4.77 3.73
N ARG A 70 -0.16 -5.05 2.64
CA ARG A 70 1.29 -5.28 2.63
C ARG A 70 1.99 -4.18 1.88
N ASP A 71 3.19 -3.81 2.34
CA ASP A 71 4.03 -2.88 1.60
C ASP A 71 4.82 -3.60 0.48
N ILE A 72 5.64 -2.86 -0.25
CA ILE A 72 6.42 -3.40 -1.35
C ILE A 72 7.46 -4.44 -0.90
N ALA A 73 7.84 -4.42 0.38
CA ALA A 73 8.73 -5.43 0.98
C ALA A 73 7.96 -6.67 1.47
N GLY A 74 6.64 -6.71 1.31
CA GLY A 74 5.79 -7.82 1.74
C GLY A 74 5.40 -7.79 3.21
N GLN A 75 5.76 -6.74 3.94
CA GLN A 75 5.42 -6.61 5.36
C GLN A 75 4.00 -6.10 5.54
N VAL A 76 3.28 -6.68 6.50
CA VAL A 76 1.94 -6.24 6.85
C VAL A 76 1.99 -4.86 7.52
N ARG A 77 1.15 -3.96 7.03
CA ARG A 77 1.01 -2.61 7.58
C ARG A 77 -0.36 -2.45 8.24
N VAL A 78 -0.33 -1.91 9.44
CA VAL A 78 -1.52 -1.61 10.23
C VAL A 78 -1.48 -0.13 10.64
N ALA A 79 -2.64 0.41 10.99
CA ALA A 79 -2.75 1.79 11.48
C ALA A 79 -3.69 1.82 12.67
N ASP A 80 -3.60 2.89 13.45
CA ASP A 80 -4.48 3.13 14.59
C ASP A 80 -5.38 4.34 14.30
N LEU A 81 -6.66 4.09 14.08
CA LEU A 81 -7.62 5.15 13.80
C LEU A 81 -7.74 6.16 14.95
N ALA A 82 -7.51 5.71 16.19
CA ALA A 82 -7.57 6.61 17.35
C ALA A 82 -6.51 7.70 17.32
N LYS A 83 -5.41 7.48 16.61
CA LYS A 83 -4.31 8.46 16.47
C LYS A 83 -4.48 9.39 15.27
N MET A 84 -5.48 9.15 14.44
CA MET A 84 -5.73 9.97 13.26
C MET A 84 -6.75 11.06 13.61
N PRO A 85 -6.42 12.36 13.42
CA PRO A 85 -7.43 13.41 13.58
C PRO A 85 -8.58 13.26 12.58
N HIS A 86 -8.24 12.94 11.33
CA HIS A 86 -9.19 12.72 10.24
C HIS A 86 -8.67 11.63 9.31
N LEU A 87 -9.60 10.90 8.71
CA LEU A 87 -9.31 9.92 7.66
C LEU A 87 -10.22 10.16 6.47
N LEU A 88 -9.64 10.41 5.31
CA LEU A 88 -10.37 10.54 4.06
C LEU A 88 -10.10 9.32 3.19
N ILE A 89 -11.17 8.66 2.74
CA ILE A 89 -11.08 7.55 1.80
C ILE A 89 -11.81 7.97 0.53
N ALA A 90 -11.10 7.98 -0.58
CA ALA A 90 -11.66 8.37 -1.87
C ALA A 90 -11.18 7.41 -2.96
N GLY A 91 -12.00 7.26 -3.98
CA GLY A 91 -11.67 6.43 -5.14
C GLY A 91 -12.84 6.36 -6.11
N THR A 92 -12.51 6.06 -7.37
CA THR A 92 -13.50 5.83 -8.41
C THR A 92 -14.13 4.44 -8.28
N THR A 93 -15.23 4.19 -8.98
CA THR A 93 -15.85 2.86 -9.05
C THR A 93 -14.83 1.83 -9.53
N GLY A 94 -14.74 0.70 -8.84
CA GLY A 94 -13.79 -0.37 -9.17
C GLY A 94 -12.38 -0.17 -8.62
N SER A 95 -12.10 0.93 -7.90
CA SER A 95 -10.77 1.17 -7.30
C SER A 95 -10.52 0.38 -6.01
N GLY A 96 -11.55 -0.24 -5.44
CA GLY A 96 -11.46 -0.96 -4.17
C GLY A 96 -11.86 -0.13 -2.95
N LYS A 97 -12.43 1.06 -3.12
CA LYS A 97 -12.85 1.93 -2.01
C LYS A 97 -13.83 1.24 -1.06
N SER A 98 -14.89 0.64 -1.58
CA SER A 98 -15.89 -0.06 -0.76
C SER A 98 -15.30 -1.28 -0.06
N VAL A 99 -14.43 -2.01 -0.72
CA VAL A 99 -13.70 -3.16 -0.15
C VAL A 99 -12.80 -2.69 1.00
N LEU A 100 -12.09 -1.59 0.83
CA LEU A 100 -11.26 -1.02 1.89
C LEU A 100 -12.11 -0.62 3.10
N ILE A 101 -13.23 0.05 2.91
CA ILE A 101 -14.14 0.44 4.00
C ILE A 101 -14.60 -0.80 4.77
N ASN A 102 -15.00 -1.86 4.08
CA ASN A 102 -15.39 -3.13 4.71
C ASN A 102 -14.22 -3.75 5.48
N THR A 103 -13.01 -3.69 4.94
CA THR A 103 -11.80 -4.18 5.61
C THR A 103 -11.53 -3.43 6.91
N LEU A 104 -11.70 -2.11 6.93
CA LEU A 104 -11.54 -1.31 8.13
C LEU A 104 -12.57 -1.68 9.20
N ILE A 105 -13.84 -1.85 8.80
CA ILE A 105 -14.91 -2.26 9.71
C ILE A 105 -14.63 -3.65 10.28
N MET A 106 -14.24 -4.61 9.46
CA MET A 106 -13.92 -5.97 9.91
C MET A 106 -12.72 -5.98 10.85
N SER A 107 -11.70 -5.15 10.59
CA SER A 107 -10.54 -5.00 11.49
C SER A 107 -10.97 -4.59 12.88
N ILE A 108 -11.87 -3.60 12.99
CA ILE A 108 -12.40 -3.12 14.26
C ILE A 108 -13.20 -4.22 14.96
N LEU A 109 -14.04 -4.95 14.25
CA LEU A 109 -14.85 -6.03 14.82
C LEU A 109 -13.99 -7.18 15.38
N TYR A 110 -12.90 -7.51 14.69
CA TYR A 110 -11.97 -8.54 15.17
C TYR A 110 -11.13 -8.09 16.36
N LYS A 111 -10.87 -6.80 16.48
CA LYS A 111 -10.00 -6.25 17.53
C LYS A 111 -10.75 -5.86 18.80
N ALA A 112 -11.96 -5.43 18.63
CA ALA A 112 -12.82 -4.98 19.75
C ALA A 112 -13.41 -6.12 20.57
#